data_a6de4e46487d5c084cd2cef036a79e25
#
_entry.id   a6de4e46487d5c084cd2cef036a79e25
#
_cell.length_a   1.000
_cell.length_b   1.000
_cell.length_c   1.000
_cell.angle_alpha   90.00
_cell.angle_beta   90.00
_cell.angle_gamma   90.00
#
_symmetry.space_group_name_H-M   'P 1'
#
loop_
_entity.id
_entity.type
_entity.pdbx_description
1 polymer ?
#
loop_
_entity_poly.entity_id
_entity_poly.type
_entity_poly.pdbx_seq_one_letter_code
_entity_poly.pdbx_strand_id
1 'polypeptide(L)'
;MRLLASIPRVLQSGIALAALVMAAAHGAIKWPDVPLPPSTRAEKVGDEMRVNGLPMRATAFESALAPQDVIQFYRTTWRGRAGQLSDEKHVADWTVVSYTESTFHTTVQVRSRQEGRGSLGYIGTTSRDGTERPDFSARGLPQPAGSRVLSAVESDDPGRHNVQVTMMTPMSVSSSASYYASSLTRDGWTPETRPKPAKAAGADPIYATYNRGPEQLDVVFSRDPASGQTYINASRVAPR
;
A
#
# COMPACT_ATOMS: atom_id res chain seq x y z
N MET A 1 -34.47 -2.29 72.88
CA MET A 1 -33.86 -1.21 73.69
C MET A 1 -32.64 -0.72 72.93
N ARG A 2 -32.85 0.36 72.19
CA ARG A 2 -32.15 1.65 72.20
C ARG A 2 -30.62 1.52 72.31
N LEU A 3 -29.86 1.98 71.31
CA LEU A 3 -29.45 3.40 71.16
C LEU A 3 -28.85 3.68 69.80
N LEU A 4 -29.31 4.80 69.21
CA LEU A 4 -28.76 5.52 68.08
C LEU A 4 -27.38 6.13 68.47
N ALA A 5 -26.43 6.08 67.54
CA ALA A 5 -25.27 6.96 67.58
C ALA A 5 -24.99 7.50 66.16
N SER A 6 -25.11 8.80 66.10
CA SER A 6 -24.91 9.67 64.93
C SER A 6 -23.47 9.66 64.43
N ILE A 7 -23.26 9.60 63.15
CA ILE A 7 -21.99 9.84 62.46
C ILE A 7 -22.08 11.15 61.70
N PRO A 8 -21.14 12.09 61.85
CA PRO A 8 -21.19 13.36 61.14
C PRO A 8 -20.79 13.24 59.68
N ARG A 9 -21.53 13.92 58.81
CA ARG A 9 -21.20 14.08 57.41
C ARG A 9 -19.97 14.99 57.27
N VAL A 10 -18.86 14.39 56.80
CA VAL A 10 -17.73 15.17 56.28
C VAL A 10 -17.97 15.45 54.82
N LEU A 11 -18.07 16.74 54.47
CA LEU A 11 -18.08 17.26 53.12
C LEU A 11 -16.73 16.86 52.45
N GLN A 12 -16.79 15.97 51.48
CA GLN A 12 -15.68 15.81 50.51
C GLN A 12 -16.03 16.59 49.26
N SER A 13 -15.43 17.76 49.15
CA SER A 13 -15.41 18.55 47.91
C SER A 13 -14.53 17.82 46.89
N GLY A 14 -15.16 17.01 46.02
CA GLY A 14 -14.49 16.40 44.88
C GLY A 14 -14.27 17.43 43.78
N ILE A 15 -13.03 17.84 43.57
CA ILE A 15 -12.61 18.60 42.39
C ILE A 15 -12.70 17.61 41.20
N ALA A 16 -13.74 17.76 40.39
CA ALA A 16 -13.84 17.08 39.12
C ALA A 16 -12.81 17.72 38.14
N LEU A 17 -11.66 17.07 38.01
CA LEU A 17 -10.67 17.37 36.98
C LEU A 17 -11.22 16.90 35.64
N ALA A 18 -11.92 17.80 34.91
CA ALA A 18 -12.33 17.56 33.53
C ALA A 18 -11.07 17.51 32.67
N ALA A 19 -10.59 16.28 32.41
CA ALA A 19 -9.58 16.04 31.41
C ALA A 19 -10.18 16.38 30.04
N LEU A 20 -9.91 17.58 29.54
CA LEU A 20 -10.22 17.99 28.19
C LEU A 20 -9.30 17.19 27.25
N VAL A 21 -9.78 16.04 26.77
CA VAL A 21 -9.14 15.33 25.67
C VAL A 21 -9.33 16.19 24.43
N MET A 22 -8.35 17.03 24.13
CA MET A 22 -8.23 17.63 22.82
C MET A 22 -7.89 16.51 21.84
N ALA A 23 -8.91 15.86 21.29
CA ALA A 23 -8.77 15.12 20.04
C ALA A 23 -8.32 16.16 19.02
N ALA A 24 -7.06 16.09 18.61
CA ALA A 24 -6.57 16.84 17.47
C ALA A 24 -7.43 16.42 16.28
N ALA A 25 -8.41 17.25 15.92
CA ALA A 25 -9.19 17.08 14.71
C ALA A 25 -8.21 17.28 13.55
N HIS A 26 -7.60 16.20 13.11
CA HIS A 26 -6.93 16.17 11.81
C HIS A 26 -8.05 16.43 10.80
N GLY A 27 -8.06 17.64 10.23
CA GLY A 27 -9.06 18.03 9.26
C GLY A 27 -9.13 16.96 8.17
N ALA A 28 -10.34 16.49 7.86
CA ALA A 28 -10.53 15.48 6.82
C ALA A 28 -9.89 15.97 5.51
N ILE A 29 -9.01 15.17 4.92
CA ILE A 29 -8.35 15.50 3.65
C ILE A 29 -9.43 15.70 2.59
N LYS A 30 -9.48 16.89 1.99
CA LYS A 30 -10.36 17.17 0.86
C LYS A 30 -9.70 16.67 -0.42
N TRP A 31 -9.94 15.42 -0.75
CA TRP A 31 -9.40 14.77 -1.93
C TRP A 31 -9.90 15.44 -3.21
N PRO A 32 -9.05 15.55 -4.25
CA PRO A 32 -9.49 16.01 -5.55
C PRO A 32 -10.44 15.00 -6.19
N ASP A 33 -11.39 15.51 -6.96
CA ASP A 33 -12.22 14.67 -7.82
C ASP A 33 -11.44 14.29 -9.08
N VAL A 34 -11.28 12.99 -9.31
CA VAL A 34 -10.62 12.43 -10.49
C VAL A 34 -11.70 11.76 -11.34
N PRO A 35 -12.12 12.39 -12.45
CA PRO A 35 -13.20 11.86 -13.27
C PRO A 35 -12.82 10.52 -13.91
N LEU A 36 -13.80 9.67 -14.10
CA LEU A 36 -13.65 8.41 -14.83
C LEU A 36 -13.90 8.60 -16.33
N PRO A 37 -13.19 7.87 -17.19
CA PRO A 37 -13.52 7.83 -18.62
C PRO A 37 -14.94 7.32 -18.85
N PRO A 38 -15.59 7.67 -19.97
CA PRO A 38 -16.90 7.11 -20.30
C PRO A 38 -16.84 5.58 -20.42
N SER A 39 -17.98 4.93 -20.17
CA SER A 39 -18.10 3.46 -20.22
C SER A 39 -17.11 2.72 -19.30
N THR A 40 -16.86 3.30 -18.11
CA THR A 40 -15.95 2.77 -17.10
C THR A 40 -16.71 2.41 -15.84
N ARG A 41 -16.43 1.21 -15.29
CA ARG A 41 -16.83 0.80 -13.95
C ARG A 41 -15.63 0.95 -13.03
N ALA A 42 -15.86 1.41 -11.81
CA ALA A 42 -14.78 1.60 -10.85
C ALA A 42 -15.22 1.18 -9.44
N GLU A 43 -14.25 0.72 -8.67
CA GLU A 43 -14.42 0.38 -7.26
C GLU A 43 -13.27 0.95 -6.43
N LYS A 44 -13.56 1.32 -5.20
CA LYS A 44 -12.55 1.76 -4.24
C LYS A 44 -11.68 0.55 -3.84
N VAL A 45 -10.37 0.76 -3.80
CA VAL A 45 -9.41 -0.24 -3.31
C VAL A 45 -8.96 0.15 -1.92
N GLY A 46 -9.26 -0.73 -0.94
CA GLY A 46 -8.89 -0.50 0.45
C GLY A 46 -9.61 0.67 1.11
N ASP A 47 -9.61 0.68 2.41
CA ASP A 47 -10.16 1.80 3.17
C ASP A 47 -9.00 2.70 3.62
N GLU A 48 -8.46 2.88 4.56
CA GLU A 48 -7.41 3.77 5.01
C GLU A 48 -6.05 3.38 4.42
N MET A 49 -5.78 3.82 3.18
CA MET A 49 -4.52 3.51 2.51
C MET A 49 -3.44 4.55 2.77
N ARG A 50 -2.20 4.06 2.82
CA ARG A 50 -0.98 4.89 2.84
C ARG A 50 0.04 4.33 1.85
N VAL A 51 0.76 5.23 1.20
CA VAL A 51 1.94 4.88 0.40
C VAL A 51 3.15 5.61 0.96
N ASN A 52 4.17 4.86 1.37
CA ASN A 52 5.35 5.41 2.04
C ASN A 52 4.95 6.32 3.23
N GLY A 53 3.97 5.91 4.03
CA GLY A 53 3.44 6.67 5.15
C GLY A 53 2.50 7.82 4.78
N LEU A 54 2.43 8.25 3.53
CA LEU A 54 1.56 9.34 3.09
C LEU A 54 0.14 8.84 2.82
N PRO A 55 -0.91 9.58 3.21
CA PRO A 55 -2.29 9.22 2.90
C PRO A 55 -2.51 9.01 1.40
N MET A 56 -3.24 7.96 1.05
CA MET A 56 -3.53 7.58 -0.32
C MET A 56 -4.98 7.13 -0.48
N ARG A 57 -5.55 7.40 -1.66
CA ARG A 57 -6.76 6.73 -2.16
C ARG A 57 -6.43 5.99 -3.44
N ALA A 58 -7.00 4.82 -3.60
CA ALA A 58 -6.88 4.04 -4.81
C ALA A 58 -8.26 3.61 -5.31
N THR A 59 -8.40 3.60 -6.64
CA THR A 59 -9.59 3.15 -7.35
C THR A 59 -9.15 2.20 -8.44
N ALA A 60 -9.68 0.98 -8.44
CA ALA A 60 -9.55 0.05 -9.56
C ALA A 60 -10.65 0.36 -10.57
N PHE A 61 -10.37 0.21 -11.85
CA PHE A 61 -11.38 0.42 -12.88
C PHE A 61 -11.26 -0.58 -14.05
N GLU A 62 -12.39 -0.83 -14.68
CA GLU A 62 -12.50 -1.50 -15.96
C GLU A 62 -13.20 -0.58 -16.94
N SER A 63 -12.65 -0.41 -18.14
CA SER A 63 -13.19 0.43 -19.19
C SER A 63 -13.41 -0.34 -20.49
N ALA A 64 -14.44 0.03 -21.22
CA ALA A 64 -14.62 -0.45 -22.59
C ALA A 64 -13.64 0.19 -23.58
N LEU A 65 -12.97 1.28 -23.19
CA LEU A 65 -11.98 1.99 -24.00
C LEU A 65 -10.66 1.22 -24.06
N ALA A 66 -9.93 1.38 -25.16
CA ALA A 66 -8.54 0.91 -25.25
C ALA A 66 -7.63 1.70 -24.29
N PRO A 67 -6.48 1.15 -23.83
CA PRO A 67 -5.57 1.84 -22.92
C PRO A 67 -5.17 3.25 -23.40
N GLN A 68 -4.89 3.41 -24.68
CA GLN A 68 -4.50 4.70 -25.26
C GLN A 68 -5.62 5.74 -25.17
N ASP A 69 -6.88 5.33 -25.35
CA ASP A 69 -8.03 6.24 -25.23
C ASP A 69 -8.24 6.67 -23.79
N VAL A 70 -8.01 5.78 -22.82
CA VAL A 70 -8.01 6.11 -21.39
C VAL A 70 -6.91 7.12 -21.06
N ILE A 71 -5.69 6.90 -21.52
CA ILE A 71 -4.58 7.84 -21.33
C ILE A 71 -4.89 9.20 -21.97
N GLN A 72 -5.41 9.20 -23.19
CA GLN A 72 -5.78 10.43 -23.88
C GLN A 72 -6.90 11.19 -23.16
N PHE A 73 -7.87 10.48 -22.58
CA PHE A 73 -8.90 11.10 -21.73
C PHE A 73 -8.27 11.87 -20.57
N TYR A 74 -7.33 11.28 -19.82
CA TYR A 74 -6.68 11.95 -18.70
C TYR A 74 -5.77 13.09 -19.15
N ARG A 75 -5.01 12.92 -20.23
CA ARG A 75 -4.19 14.00 -20.79
C ARG A 75 -5.05 15.20 -21.20
N THR A 76 -6.22 14.96 -21.78
CA THR A 76 -7.17 16.02 -22.15
C THR A 76 -7.80 16.65 -20.91
N THR A 77 -8.19 15.84 -19.94
CA THR A 77 -8.80 16.31 -18.68
C THR A 77 -7.87 17.22 -17.88
N TRP A 78 -6.57 16.91 -17.87
CA TRP A 78 -5.56 17.67 -17.12
C TRP A 78 -4.90 18.81 -17.91
N ARG A 79 -5.12 18.85 -19.24
CA ARG A 79 -4.58 19.93 -20.07
C ARG A 79 -5.14 21.29 -19.64
N GLY A 80 -4.25 22.26 -19.46
CA GLY A 80 -4.63 23.64 -19.09
C GLY A 80 -5.02 23.83 -17.62
N ARG A 81 -4.94 22.78 -16.79
CA ARG A 81 -5.05 22.91 -15.33
C ARG A 81 -3.74 23.44 -14.73
N ALA A 82 -3.80 23.97 -13.51
CA ALA A 82 -2.66 24.59 -12.82
C ALA A 82 -1.53 23.62 -12.43
N GLY A 83 -1.75 22.32 -12.54
CA GLY A 83 -0.79 21.30 -12.14
C GLY A 83 0.19 20.91 -13.24
N GLN A 84 1.06 19.95 -12.91
CA GLN A 84 2.07 19.41 -13.81
C GLN A 84 1.68 18.00 -14.26
N LEU A 85 1.48 17.83 -15.56
CA LEU A 85 1.29 16.55 -16.21
C LEU A 85 2.65 15.91 -16.53
N SER A 86 2.84 14.63 -16.19
CA SER A 86 4.05 13.90 -16.55
C SER A 86 3.98 13.40 -18.01
N ASP A 87 5.15 13.07 -18.55
CA ASP A 87 5.23 12.26 -19.76
C ASP A 87 4.67 10.86 -19.51
N GLU A 88 4.18 10.25 -20.58
CA GLU A 88 3.72 8.87 -20.59
C GLU A 88 4.91 7.93 -20.37
N LYS A 89 4.75 6.94 -19.49
CA LYS A 89 5.74 5.91 -19.20
C LYS A 89 5.14 4.54 -19.44
N HIS A 90 5.98 3.64 -19.96
CA HIS A 90 5.63 2.23 -20.10
C HIS A 90 6.43 1.40 -19.08
N VAL A 91 5.73 0.61 -18.28
CA VAL A 91 6.32 -0.29 -17.28
C VAL A 91 5.71 -1.66 -17.48
N ALA A 92 6.46 -2.58 -18.07
CA ALA A 92 5.95 -3.87 -18.56
C ALA A 92 4.75 -3.66 -19.52
N ASP A 93 3.59 -4.22 -19.24
CA ASP A 93 2.35 -4.07 -20.02
C ASP A 93 1.48 -2.87 -19.59
N TRP A 94 1.96 -2.08 -18.63
CA TRP A 94 1.25 -0.90 -18.13
C TRP A 94 1.70 0.38 -18.81
N THR A 95 0.73 1.20 -19.16
CA THR A 95 0.95 2.60 -19.52
C THR A 95 0.56 3.48 -18.34
N VAL A 96 1.44 4.40 -17.98
CA VAL A 96 1.32 5.22 -16.77
C VAL A 96 1.41 6.69 -17.13
N VAL A 97 0.50 7.49 -16.60
CA VAL A 97 0.54 8.95 -16.64
C VAL A 97 0.25 9.50 -15.25
N SER A 98 0.89 10.60 -14.87
CA SER A 98 0.65 11.22 -13.57
C SER A 98 0.44 12.72 -13.68
N TYR A 99 -0.30 13.26 -12.73
CA TYR A 99 -0.61 14.66 -12.61
C TYR A 99 -0.40 15.12 -11.18
N THR A 100 0.35 16.21 -11.02
CA THR A 100 0.61 16.81 -9.71
C THR A 100 -0.02 18.17 -9.65
N GLU A 101 -0.91 18.39 -8.72
CA GLU A 101 -1.59 19.65 -8.49
C GLU A 101 -1.62 19.98 -6.99
N SER A 102 -1.10 21.15 -6.63
CA SER A 102 -0.99 21.54 -5.22
C SER A 102 -0.26 20.46 -4.39
N THR A 103 -0.93 19.93 -3.38
CA THR A 103 -0.41 18.89 -2.48
C THR A 103 -0.74 17.46 -2.92
N PHE A 104 -1.41 17.28 -4.06
CA PHE A 104 -1.84 15.97 -4.54
C PHE A 104 -1.01 15.49 -5.72
N HIS A 105 -0.68 14.20 -5.68
CA HIS A 105 -0.08 13.48 -6.80
C HIS A 105 -1.00 12.35 -7.21
N THR A 106 -1.55 12.43 -8.41
CA THR A 106 -2.44 11.41 -8.99
C THR A 106 -1.72 10.66 -10.08
N THR A 107 -1.75 9.33 -10.02
CA THR A 107 -1.21 8.42 -11.03
C THR A 107 -2.33 7.58 -11.60
N VAL A 108 -2.41 7.51 -12.91
CA VAL A 108 -3.26 6.57 -13.64
C VAL A 108 -2.37 5.58 -14.35
N GLN A 109 -2.61 4.30 -14.10
CA GLN A 109 -1.96 3.20 -14.79
C GLN A 109 -3.02 2.32 -15.42
N VAL A 110 -2.81 1.95 -16.68
CA VAL A 110 -3.78 1.21 -17.47
C VAL A 110 -3.09 0.21 -18.37
N ARG A 111 -3.72 -0.93 -18.60
CA ARG A 111 -3.29 -1.95 -19.57
C ARG A 111 -4.48 -2.57 -20.27
N SER A 112 -4.21 -3.27 -21.35
CA SER A 112 -5.23 -4.08 -22.04
C SER A 112 -5.74 -5.20 -21.13
N ARG A 113 -7.01 -5.53 -21.25
CA ARG A 113 -7.56 -6.76 -20.66
C ARG A 113 -7.00 -7.96 -21.40
N GLN A 114 -6.68 -9.02 -20.66
CA GLN A 114 -6.19 -10.27 -21.25
C GLN A 114 -7.27 -10.98 -22.06
N GLU A 115 -8.53 -10.82 -21.65
CA GLU A 115 -9.70 -11.41 -22.32
C GLU A 115 -10.61 -10.29 -22.82
N GLY A 116 -10.81 -10.22 -24.14
CA GLY A 116 -11.76 -9.32 -24.77
C GLY A 116 -11.21 -7.92 -25.10
N ARG A 117 -12.14 -7.00 -25.37
CA ARG A 117 -11.84 -5.59 -25.68
C ARG A 117 -11.86 -4.74 -24.42
N GLY A 118 -11.11 -3.64 -24.44
CA GLY A 118 -11.09 -2.66 -23.37
C GLY A 118 -9.83 -2.74 -22.51
N SER A 119 -9.89 -2.08 -21.39
CA SER A 119 -8.75 -1.95 -20.47
C SER A 119 -9.15 -2.13 -19.01
N LEU A 120 -8.15 -2.38 -18.18
CA LEU A 120 -8.25 -2.31 -16.73
C LEU A 120 -7.14 -1.40 -16.21
N GLY A 121 -7.36 -0.80 -15.05
CA GLY A 121 -6.36 0.10 -14.49
C GLY A 121 -6.63 0.50 -13.05
N TYR A 122 -5.75 1.37 -12.58
CA TYR A 122 -5.81 1.94 -11.24
C TYR A 122 -5.59 3.44 -11.30
N ILE A 123 -6.30 4.15 -10.44
CA ILE A 123 -6.09 5.56 -10.15
C ILE A 123 -5.63 5.65 -8.70
N GLY A 124 -4.40 6.10 -8.47
CA GLY A 124 -3.86 6.33 -7.14
C GLY A 124 -3.67 7.83 -6.91
N THR A 125 -4.24 8.38 -5.84
CA THR A 125 -4.00 9.77 -5.44
C THR A 125 -3.39 9.81 -4.06
N THR A 126 -2.21 10.41 -3.95
CA THR A 126 -1.46 10.59 -2.70
C THR A 126 -1.54 12.05 -2.26
N SER A 127 -1.82 12.27 -0.98
CA SER A 127 -1.75 13.60 -0.37
C SER A 127 -0.34 13.89 0.15
N ARG A 128 0.17 15.08 -0.13
CA ARG A 128 1.44 15.63 0.32
C ARG A 128 1.18 16.98 0.99
N ASP A 129 0.38 17.00 2.03
CA ASP A 129 -0.02 18.23 2.71
C ASP A 129 1.12 18.97 3.45
N GLY A 130 2.33 18.39 3.38
CA GLY A 130 3.57 19.02 3.88
C GLY A 130 3.90 18.70 5.34
N THR A 131 3.04 18.05 6.08
CA THR A 131 3.27 17.68 7.48
C THR A 131 3.98 16.32 7.63
N GLU A 132 3.69 15.39 6.74
CA GLU A 132 4.27 14.04 6.74
C GLU A 132 5.42 13.94 5.72
N ARG A 133 6.51 13.31 6.13
CA ARG A 133 7.62 12.97 5.23
C ARG A 133 7.44 11.53 4.73
N PRO A 134 7.78 11.25 3.46
CA PRO A 134 7.78 9.87 2.98
C PRO A 134 8.67 8.98 3.83
N ASP A 135 8.14 7.85 4.26
CA ASP A 135 8.83 6.82 5.04
C ASP A 135 9.05 5.58 4.17
N PHE A 136 10.29 5.35 3.79
CA PHE A 136 10.73 4.18 3.00
C PHE A 136 11.26 3.05 3.90
N SER A 137 10.69 2.85 5.07
CA SER A 137 11.03 1.69 5.91
C SER A 137 10.42 0.40 5.36
N ALA A 138 11.02 -0.74 5.70
CA ALA A 138 10.55 -2.06 5.30
C ALA A 138 9.34 -2.58 6.12
N ARG A 139 8.73 -1.75 6.96
CA ARG A 139 7.53 -2.10 7.77
C ARG A 139 7.70 -3.38 8.59
N GLY A 140 8.89 -3.58 9.16
CA GLY A 140 9.21 -4.77 9.95
C GLY A 140 9.47 -6.04 9.13
N LEU A 141 9.52 -5.95 7.80
CA LEU A 141 9.95 -7.06 6.95
C LEU A 141 11.49 -7.16 6.88
N PRO A 142 12.06 -8.35 6.64
CA PRO A 142 13.49 -8.51 6.49
C PRO A 142 14.05 -7.62 5.38
N GLN A 143 15.09 -6.86 5.70
CA GLN A 143 15.74 -5.96 4.76
C GLN A 143 17.19 -6.42 4.53
N PRO A 144 17.52 -7.02 3.37
CA PRO A 144 18.88 -7.42 3.04
C PRO A 144 19.84 -6.23 3.04
N ALA A 145 21.09 -6.45 3.40
CA ALA A 145 22.12 -5.41 3.35
C ALA A 145 22.25 -4.82 1.94
N GLY A 146 22.35 -3.50 1.85
CA GLY A 146 22.43 -2.78 0.57
C GLY A 146 21.11 -2.70 -0.20
N SER A 147 20.00 -3.20 0.35
CA SER A 147 18.71 -3.06 -0.28
C SER A 147 18.12 -1.66 -0.04
N ARG A 148 17.25 -1.26 -0.96
CA ARG A 148 16.49 -0.01 -0.90
C ARG A 148 14.99 -0.31 -1.03
N VAL A 149 14.20 0.21 -0.09
CA VAL A 149 12.74 0.20 -0.22
C VAL A 149 12.34 1.22 -1.31
N LEU A 150 11.59 0.77 -2.28
CA LEU A 150 11.06 1.58 -3.38
C LEU A 150 9.65 2.07 -3.08
N SER A 151 8.84 1.20 -2.45
CA SER A 151 7.48 1.51 -2.07
C SER A 151 7.04 0.65 -0.90
N ALA A 152 6.29 1.25 0.03
CA ALA A 152 5.55 0.56 1.07
C ALA A 152 4.10 1.04 1.02
N VAL A 153 3.16 0.13 0.75
CA VAL A 153 1.73 0.41 0.73
C VAL A 153 1.10 -0.31 1.90
N GLU A 154 0.33 0.43 2.67
CA GLU A 154 -0.45 -0.08 3.81
C GLU A 154 -1.92 0.18 3.53
N SER A 155 -2.79 -0.77 3.86
CA SER A 155 -4.23 -0.59 3.81
C SER A 155 -4.90 -1.30 4.97
N ASP A 156 -5.91 -0.66 5.53
CA ASP A 156 -6.80 -1.23 6.51
C ASP A 156 -8.13 -1.58 5.82
N ASP A 157 -8.46 -2.86 5.81
CA ASP A 157 -9.73 -3.38 5.38
C ASP A 157 -10.51 -3.94 6.60
N PRO A 158 -11.82 -4.16 6.54
CA PRO A 158 -12.55 -4.72 7.65
C PRO A 158 -11.94 -6.03 8.17
N GLY A 159 -11.39 -5.99 9.39
CA GLY A 159 -10.75 -7.12 10.06
C GLY A 159 -9.35 -7.50 9.57
N ARG A 160 -8.73 -6.73 8.66
CA ARG A 160 -7.40 -7.03 8.11
C ARG A 160 -6.55 -5.78 7.98
N HIS A 161 -5.27 -5.95 8.28
CA HIS A 161 -4.23 -4.97 7.97
C HIS A 161 -3.29 -5.56 6.91
N ASN A 162 -3.15 -4.86 5.79
CA ASN A 162 -2.33 -5.30 4.67
C ASN A 162 -1.10 -4.39 4.55
N VAL A 163 0.07 -5.01 4.36
CA VAL A 163 1.34 -4.30 4.13
C VAL A 163 2.01 -4.90 2.91
N GLN A 164 2.22 -4.10 1.88
CA GLN A 164 2.98 -4.50 0.70
C GLN A 164 4.24 -3.65 0.59
N VAL A 165 5.40 -4.30 0.53
CA VAL A 165 6.70 -3.63 0.38
C VAL A 165 7.40 -4.11 -0.87
N THR A 166 7.83 -3.18 -1.69
CA THR A 166 8.71 -3.44 -2.84
C THR A 166 10.11 -2.93 -2.50
N MET A 167 11.08 -3.82 -2.58
CA MET A 167 12.49 -3.51 -2.37
C MET A 167 13.32 -3.91 -3.59
N MET A 168 14.47 -3.29 -3.72
CA MET A 168 15.50 -3.66 -4.68
C MET A 168 16.84 -3.90 -3.96
N THR A 169 17.53 -4.98 -4.30
CA THR A 169 18.80 -5.40 -3.67
C THR A 169 19.81 -5.85 -4.72
N PRO A 170 21.12 -5.63 -4.48
CA PRO A 170 22.17 -6.17 -5.34
C PRO A 170 22.37 -7.70 -5.17
N MET A 171 21.78 -8.33 -4.16
CA MET A 171 21.87 -9.77 -3.96
C MET A 171 21.18 -10.54 -5.09
N SER A 172 21.64 -11.76 -5.39
CA SER A 172 20.96 -12.64 -6.34
C SER A 172 19.57 -13.05 -5.84
N VAL A 173 18.68 -13.48 -6.76
CA VAL A 173 17.34 -13.98 -6.43
C VAL A 173 17.40 -15.10 -5.40
N SER A 174 18.29 -16.09 -5.58
CA SER A 174 18.46 -17.22 -4.66
C SER A 174 19.02 -16.78 -3.30
N SER A 175 20.01 -15.88 -3.27
CA SER A 175 20.57 -15.36 -2.02
C SER A 175 19.53 -14.54 -1.23
N SER A 176 18.72 -13.75 -1.93
CA SER A 176 17.63 -12.98 -1.32
C SER A 176 16.58 -13.89 -0.71
N ALA A 177 16.16 -14.95 -1.42
CA ALA A 177 15.21 -15.94 -0.91
C ALA A 177 15.76 -16.67 0.32
N SER A 178 17.05 -17.08 0.30
CA SER A 178 17.69 -17.73 1.45
C SER A 178 17.81 -16.80 2.66
N TYR A 179 18.14 -15.52 2.43
CA TYR A 179 18.17 -14.51 3.51
C TYR A 179 16.79 -14.34 4.15
N TYR A 180 15.73 -14.23 3.33
CA TYR A 180 14.37 -14.13 3.83
C TYR A 180 13.95 -15.36 4.63
N ALA A 181 14.18 -16.57 4.09
CA ALA A 181 13.87 -17.81 4.77
C ALA A 181 14.53 -17.89 6.16
N SER A 182 15.83 -17.57 6.24
CA SER A 182 16.58 -17.60 7.50
C SER A 182 16.11 -16.54 8.49
N SER A 183 15.82 -15.32 8.02
CA SER A 183 15.36 -14.22 8.87
C SER A 183 13.95 -14.49 9.39
N LEU A 184 13.03 -14.88 8.52
CA LEU A 184 11.66 -15.17 8.89
C LEU A 184 11.53 -16.36 9.83
N THR A 185 12.30 -17.44 9.61
CA THR A 185 12.31 -18.60 10.53
C THR A 185 12.78 -18.19 11.93
N ARG A 186 13.79 -17.33 12.05
CA ARG A 186 14.26 -16.78 13.32
C ARG A 186 13.20 -15.95 14.02
N ASP A 187 12.36 -15.25 13.24
CA ASP A 187 11.27 -14.41 13.73
C ASP A 187 9.95 -15.19 13.93
N GLY A 188 10.01 -16.55 13.91
CA GLY A 188 8.89 -17.44 14.20
C GLY A 188 7.93 -17.68 13.03
N TRP A 189 8.31 -17.30 11.81
CA TRP A 189 7.53 -17.64 10.61
C TRP A 189 7.83 -19.05 10.13
N THR A 190 6.79 -19.77 9.68
CA THR A 190 6.89 -21.12 9.14
C THR A 190 6.66 -21.06 7.64
N PRO A 191 7.56 -21.60 6.80
CA PRO A 191 7.34 -21.65 5.35
C PRO A 191 6.19 -22.61 5.03
N GLU A 192 5.31 -22.19 4.13
CA GLU A 192 4.29 -23.06 3.57
C GLU A 192 4.91 -23.95 2.50
N THR A 193 4.85 -25.26 2.75
CA THR A 193 5.32 -26.26 1.78
C THR A 193 4.24 -26.46 0.73
N ARG A 194 4.21 -25.64 -0.31
CA ARG A 194 3.40 -25.91 -1.51
C ARG A 194 4.18 -26.82 -2.48
N PRO A 195 3.54 -27.76 -3.16
CA PRO A 195 4.16 -28.44 -4.28
C PRO A 195 4.59 -27.37 -5.30
N LYS A 196 5.89 -27.19 -5.50
CA LYS A 196 6.40 -26.30 -6.56
C LYS A 196 5.90 -26.84 -7.90
N PRO A 197 5.27 -26.01 -8.75
CA PRO A 197 5.15 -26.39 -10.16
C PRO A 197 6.58 -26.69 -10.65
N ALA A 198 6.72 -27.75 -11.45
CA ALA A 198 8.00 -28.27 -11.89
C ALA A 198 8.72 -27.26 -12.82
N LYS A 199 9.28 -26.21 -12.23
CA LYS A 199 10.29 -25.35 -12.86
C LYS A 199 11.66 -25.76 -12.35
N ALA A 200 12.62 -25.79 -13.25
CA ALA A 200 14.00 -26.13 -12.94
C ALA A 200 14.48 -25.38 -11.69
N ALA A 201 15.19 -26.06 -10.80
CA ALA A 201 15.79 -25.47 -9.61
C ALA A 201 16.65 -24.27 -10.02
N GLY A 202 16.36 -23.10 -9.44
CA GLY A 202 17.09 -21.86 -9.76
C GLY A 202 16.43 -20.96 -10.81
N ALA A 203 15.23 -21.32 -11.32
CA ALA A 203 14.49 -20.45 -12.24
C ALA A 203 13.94 -19.20 -11.50
N ASP A 204 14.15 -18.04 -12.10
CA ASP A 204 13.56 -16.75 -11.72
C ASP A 204 12.13 -16.67 -12.34
N PRO A 205 11.10 -16.18 -11.63
CA PRO A 205 11.09 -15.74 -10.23
C PRO A 205 10.92 -16.86 -9.19
N ILE A 206 11.34 -16.59 -7.95
CA ILE A 206 11.08 -17.47 -6.79
C ILE A 206 9.87 -16.92 -6.02
N TYR A 207 8.94 -17.82 -5.68
CA TYR A 207 7.77 -17.52 -4.86
C TYR A 207 7.88 -18.24 -3.53
N ALA A 208 7.57 -17.57 -2.43
CA ALA A 208 7.56 -18.17 -1.11
C ALA A 208 6.38 -17.60 -0.30
N THR A 209 5.71 -18.48 0.44
CA THR A 209 4.66 -18.12 1.40
C THR A 209 5.09 -18.56 2.80
N TYR A 210 4.84 -17.71 3.78
CA TYR A 210 5.13 -17.96 5.18
C TYR A 210 3.89 -17.64 6.01
N ASN A 211 3.72 -18.39 7.13
CA ASN A 211 2.64 -18.19 8.07
C ASN A 211 3.21 -17.98 9.49
N ARG A 212 2.59 -17.09 10.29
CA ARG A 212 2.87 -16.89 11.70
C ARG A 212 1.56 -16.64 12.44
N GLY A 213 1.03 -17.70 13.07
CA GLY A 213 -0.32 -17.65 13.63
C GLY A 213 -1.35 -17.31 12.55
N PRO A 214 -2.15 -16.25 12.71
CA PRO A 214 -3.13 -15.83 11.73
C PRO A 214 -2.54 -14.93 10.62
N GLU A 215 -1.26 -14.58 10.68
CA GLU A 215 -0.59 -13.76 9.69
C GLU A 215 -0.08 -14.60 8.52
N GLN A 216 -0.20 -14.07 7.32
CA GLN A 216 0.37 -14.64 6.10
C GLN A 216 1.30 -13.62 5.45
N LEU A 217 2.42 -14.10 4.92
CA LEU A 217 3.38 -13.31 4.15
C LEU A 217 3.71 -14.04 2.84
N ASP A 218 3.38 -13.41 1.73
CA ASP A 218 3.76 -13.85 0.39
C ASP A 218 4.92 -13.01 -0.12
N VAL A 219 5.95 -13.65 -0.67
CA VAL A 219 7.14 -12.97 -1.19
C VAL A 219 7.47 -13.47 -2.58
N VAL A 220 7.73 -12.54 -3.48
CA VAL A 220 8.20 -12.81 -4.84
C VAL A 220 9.58 -12.17 -5.01
N PHE A 221 10.54 -12.98 -5.45
CA PHE A 221 11.88 -12.55 -5.78
C PHE A 221 12.07 -12.68 -7.30
N SER A 222 12.36 -11.58 -7.98
CA SER A 222 12.55 -11.57 -9.42
C SER A 222 13.74 -10.70 -9.81
N ARG A 223 14.43 -11.07 -10.89
CA ARG A 223 15.54 -10.29 -11.43
C ARG A 223 15.00 -9.17 -12.31
N ASP A 224 15.53 -7.98 -12.13
CA ASP A 224 15.35 -6.89 -13.08
C ASP A 224 16.32 -7.07 -14.26
N PRO A 225 15.83 -7.31 -15.48
CA PRO A 225 16.68 -7.55 -16.62
C PRO A 225 17.52 -6.32 -17.01
N ALA A 226 17.06 -5.11 -16.70
CA ALA A 226 17.74 -3.87 -17.06
C ALA A 226 18.92 -3.56 -16.14
N SER A 227 18.73 -3.69 -14.82
CA SER A 227 19.78 -3.38 -13.83
C SER A 227 20.55 -4.61 -13.33
N GLY A 228 20.00 -5.81 -13.56
CA GLY A 228 20.52 -7.06 -13.00
C GLY A 228 20.31 -7.22 -11.49
N GLN A 229 19.63 -6.26 -10.85
CA GLN A 229 19.31 -6.31 -9.42
C GLN A 229 18.09 -7.22 -9.17
N THR A 230 17.86 -7.58 -7.93
CA THR A 230 16.69 -8.36 -7.54
C THR A 230 15.62 -7.46 -6.94
N TYR A 231 14.40 -7.55 -7.47
CA TYR A 231 13.20 -7.05 -6.82
C TYR A 231 12.68 -8.06 -5.79
N ILE A 232 12.30 -7.56 -4.64
CA ILE A 232 11.62 -8.29 -3.57
C ILE A 232 10.26 -7.63 -3.38
N ASN A 233 9.19 -8.34 -3.74
CA ASN A 233 7.81 -7.90 -3.49
C ASN A 233 7.24 -8.77 -2.38
N ALA A 234 7.04 -8.18 -1.20
CA ALA A 234 6.54 -8.85 -0.02
C ALA A 234 5.17 -8.29 0.36
N SER A 235 4.20 -9.16 0.56
CA SER A 235 2.82 -8.81 0.93
C SER A 235 2.43 -9.56 2.19
N ARG A 236 2.25 -8.83 3.30
CA ARG A 236 1.81 -9.36 4.59
C ARG A 236 0.38 -8.98 4.85
N VAL A 237 -0.41 -9.97 5.26
CA VAL A 237 -1.78 -9.82 5.74
C VAL A 237 -1.84 -10.26 7.20
N ALA A 238 -2.34 -9.40 8.06
CA ALA A 238 -2.54 -9.66 9.47
C ALA A 238 -4.00 -9.38 9.88
N PRO A 239 -4.58 -10.07 10.86
CA PRO A 239 -5.83 -9.64 11.50
C PRO A 239 -5.65 -8.28 12.17
N ARG A 240 -6.72 -7.51 12.24
CA ARG A 240 -6.80 -6.24 12.95
C ARG A 240 -7.39 -6.41 14.33
#